data_6455ed22624ff96a246d3a1687c9e725
#
_entry.id   6455ed22624ff96a246d3a1687c9e725
#
_cell.length_a   1.000
_cell.length_b   1.000
_cell.length_c   1.000
_cell.angle_alpha   90.00
_cell.angle_beta   90.00
_cell.angle_gamma   90.00
#
_symmetry.space_group_name_H-M   'P 1'
#
loop_
_entity.id
_entity.type
_entity.pdbx_description
1 polymer ?
#
loop_
_entity_poly.entity_id
_entity_poly.type
_entity_poly.pdbx_seq_one_letter_code
_entity_poly.pdbx_strand_id
1 'polypeptide(L)'
;MDWVFGREAQQLAKCSYIDQDFTVFYDIKRWIGDYEAVEELTDLSGNRKLVKRKEIMKAFLDYVIQEACQRFKCRFDMVYMSCPVKQKKRFIEFYQDVLSDYAVETADILDEGVSVLYHTISSLIDKENYLDGEPYRALIIDCGGGTTDLSSCIFSIKNLRVSYEIQIRSAYENGDTNFGGNNLTWRVMQLLKLLLANRLIPSSCRERSEMIASFEKDLYRLVDDYGTCAVYGLLDEEYGKAEDVIPTRFKNWEHRDRKDYYKVKNNFYFLFGLAEQVKKKFFSEQGLLSLTLTSDPEKGRKDGFVYADKWKLSLLQGTDLRAVKELPDLLVSIYEVHAVMKANVYGIVRQFLEQPYANDELQDYAITKLTGQSCKIPQFRECLKEFIPGRMIQFSEPEKRKDGDYTLKLTCLDGAIRYIMDKKFGYAKVELIQEPPKFPYLLTGFTHTGREVTLIHSMSRARTEGSISRTLESTALQLMLKDVNEGERYRYSITCSPKEFRPVTYEGIAQKHRENVSQDDVDNIINGEVKYFVWADPDYWGFVVLPILREKDQLKMGEEQFIPFENDHWVTNYFDGMR
;
A
#
# COMPACT_ATOMS: atom_id res chain seq x y z
N MET A 1 25.12 8.73 14.90
CA MET A 1 23.88 9.50 14.75
C MET A 1 22.87 8.82 15.63
N ASP A 2 22.30 9.54 16.57
CA ASP A 2 21.33 8.96 17.50
C ASP A 2 19.95 9.11 16.88
N TRP A 3 19.27 7.99 16.71
CA TRP A 3 17.92 7.92 16.16
C TRP A 3 16.91 7.78 17.29
N VAL A 4 15.73 8.37 17.12
CA VAL A 4 14.59 8.20 18.03
C VAL A 4 13.47 7.49 17.28
N PHE A 5 12.88 6.45 17.89
CA PHE A 5 11.93 5.56 17.24
C PHE A 5 10.59 5.44 17.96
N GLY A 6 9.57 4.98 17.25
CA GLY A 6 8.30 4.56 17.79
C GLY A 6 7.56 5.68 18.56
N ARG A 7 7.13 5.37 19.77
CA ARG A 7 6.33 6.29 20.59
C ARG A 7 7.09 7.54 21.01
N GLU A 8 8.38 7.41 21.27
CA GLU A 8 9.23 8.55 21.65
C GLU A 8 9.39 9.52 20.48
N ALA A 9 9.66 9.02 19.27
CA ALA A 9 9.69 9.82 18.05
C ALA A 9 8.34 10.54 17.81
N GLN A 10 7.22 9.83 18.02
CA GLN A 10 5.88 10.43 17.91
C GLN A 10 5.66 11.53 18.96
N GLN A 11 6.12 11.34 20.18
CA GLN A 11 6.02 12.35 21.23
C GLN A 11 6.87 13.57 20.91
N LEU A 12 8.12 13.38 20.48
CA LEU A 12 8.98 14.47 20.03
C LEU A 12 8.33 15.26 18.89
N ALA A 13 7.82 14.55 17.87
CA ALA A 13 7.13 15.20 16.75
C ALA A 13 5.89 15.98 17.19
N LYS A 14 5.14 15.49 18.18
CA LYS A 14 3.96 16.18 18.75
C LYS A 14 4.32 17.35 19.64
N CYS A 15 5.39 17.23 20.43
CA CYS A 15 5.84 18.28 21.36
C CYS A 15 6.69 19.33 20.68
N SER A 16 7.24 19.06 19.50
CA SER A 16 8.04 20.00 18.75
C SER A 16 7.20 21.18 18.27
N TYR A 17 7.68 22.36 18.58
CA TYR A 17 7.06 23.57 18.07
C TYR A 17 7.52 23.84 16.63
N ILE A 18 6.80 24.71 15.98
CA ILE A 18 6.96 25.20 14.61
C ILE A 18 8.41 25.59 14.28
N ASP A 19 9.21 25.91 15.28
CA ASP A 19 10.59 26.41 15.14
C ASP A 19 11.66 25.31 15.21
N GLN A 20 11.28 24.05 15.46
CA GLN A 20 12.24 22.95 15.56
C GLN A 20 12.33 22.18 14.23
N ASP A 21 13.49 22.22 13.68
CA ASP A 21 13.85 21.96 12.31
C ASP A 21 14.51 20.60 12.16
N PHE A 22 13.79 19.53 12.51
CA PHE A 22 14.29 18.16 12.35
C PHE A 22 13.38 17.32 11.45
N THR A 23 13.98 16.33 10.80
CA THR A 23 13.26 15.45 9.88
C THR A 23 12.61 14.30 10.64
N VAL A 24 11.34 14.05 10.35
CA VAL A 24 10.57 12.89 10.84
C VAL A 24 10.16 12.05 9.65
N PHE A 25 10.40 10.75 9.74
CA PHE A 25 10.05 9.80 8.70
C PHE A 25 8.82 8.99 9.12
N TYR A 26 7.92 8.78 8.18
CA TYR A 26 6.71 8.00 8.34
C TYR A 26 6.63 6.95 7.23
N ASP A 27 5.98 5.82 7.52
CA ASP A 27 5.64 4.79 6.53
C ASP A 27 6.83 4.28 5.70
N ILE A 28 7.99 4.13 6.36
CA ILE A 28 9.27 3.75 5.71
C ILE A 28 9.23 2.39 5.00
N LYS A 29 8.27 1.51 5.34
CA LYS A 29 8.08 0.21 4.66
C LYS A 29 7.87 0.39 3.15
N ARG A 30 7.28 1.50 2.71
CA ARG A 30 7.03 1.79 1.29
C ARG A 30 8.30 2.05 0.48
N TRP A 31 9.41 2.37 1.14
CA TRP A 31 10.68 2.63 0.48
C TRP A 31 11.35 1.39 -0.10
N ILE A 32 10.79 0.20 0.12
CA ILE A 32 11.36 -1.05 -0.38
C ILE A 32 11.55 -1.05 -1.91
N GLY A 33 10.69 -0.34 -2.63
CA GLY A 33 10.79 -0.17 -4.09
C GLY A 33 12.00 0.66 -4.53
N ASP A 34 12.52 1.55 -3.66
CA ASP A 34 13.61 2.48 -3.93
C ASP A 34 14.43 2.77 -2.65
N TYR A 35 14.94 1.71 -2.02
CA TYR A 35 15.68 1.82 -0.76
C TYR A 35 17.10 2.37 -0.91
N GLU A 36 17.61 2.46 -2.13
CA GLU A 36 18.90 3.08 -2.43
C GLU A 36 18.82 4.60 -2.60
N ALA A 37 17.63 5.18 -2.73
CA ALA A 37 17.44 6.62 -2.83
C ALA A 37 18.00 7.36 -1.61
N VAL A 38 18.39 8.61 -1.84
CA VAL A 38 19.01 9.46 -0.82
C VAL A 38 18.00 10.49 -0.31
N GLU A 39 17.88 10.57 1.01
CA GLU A 39 17.07 11.57 1.71
C GLU A 39 17.95 12.63 2.36
N GLU A 40 17.55 13.90 2.23
CA GLU A 40 18.14 14.98 3.03
C GLU A 40 17.43 15.02 4.39
N LEU A 41 18.20 14.86 5.44
CA LEU A 41 17.67 14.95 6.81
C LEU A 41 18.34 16.11 7.58
N THR A 42 17.58 16.61 8.53
CA THR A 42 18.06 17.58 9.54
C THR A 42 17.92 16.92 10.91
N ASP A 43 18.98 16.92 11.71
CA ASP A 43 18.96 16.37 13.06
C ASP A 43 18.33 17.35 14.09
N LEU A 44 18.20 16.92 15.35
CA LEU A 44 17.66 17.75 16.44
C LEU A 44 18.51 19.00 16.75
N SER A 45 19.76 19.03 16.29
CA SER A 45 20.68 20.16 16.45
C SER A 45 20.70 21.08 15.21
N GLY A 46 19.91 20.77 14.19
CA GLY A 46 19.82 21.54 12.95
C GLY A 46 20.90 21.21 11.91
N ASN A 47 21.73 20.18 12.13
CA ASN A 47 22.74 19.77 11.14
C ASN A 47 22.08 18.97 10.02
N ARG A 48 22.48 19.23 8.78
CA ARG A 48 21.98 18.54 7.59
C ARG A 48 22.90 17.42 7.16
N LYS A 49 22.32 16.32 6.73
CA LYS A 49 23.04 15.17 6.18
C LYS A 49 22.21 14.49 5.09
N LEU A 50 22.92 13.97 4.09
CA LEU A 50 22.33 13.06 3.10
C LEU A 50 22.53 11.63 3.57
N VAL A 51 21.44 10.83 3.58
CA VAL A 51 21.42 9.45 4.07
C VAL A 51 20.60 8.61 3.11
N LYS A 52 21.06 7.41 2.80
CA LYS A 52 20.26 6.47 2.01
C LYS A 52 19.06 5.95 2.81
N ARG A 53 17.95 5.75 2.13
CA ARG A 53 16.73 5.17 2.74
C ARG A 53 17.02 3.87 3.47
N LYS A 54 17.84 2.99 2.88
CA LYS A 54 18.23 1.72 3.52
C LYS A 54 18.95 1.89 4.86
N GLU A 55 19.73 2.95 5.03
CA GLU A 55 20.41 3.21 6.31
C GLU A 55 19.40 3.59 7.40
N ILE A 56 18.36 4.34 7.05
CA ILE A 56 17.27 4.71 7.95
C ILE A 56 16.47 3.47 8.33
N MET A 57 16.12 2.62 7.35
CA MET A 57 15.40 1.38 7.57
C MET A 57 16.22 0.39 8.41
N LYS A 58 17.54 0.27 8.13
CA LYS A 58 18.46 -0.53 8.95
C LYS A 58 18.48 -0.07 10.41
N ALA A 59 18.62 1.23 10.63
CA ALA A 59 18.63 1.79 11.99
C ALA A 59 17.35 1.44 12.77
N PHE A 60 16.20 1.43 12.11
CA PHE A 60 14.93 1.01 12.72
C PHE A 60 14.90 -0.49 13.02
N LEU A 61 15.36 -1.35 12.11
CA LEU A 61 15.39 -2.80 12.32
C LEU A 61 16.39 -3.17 13.42
N ASP A 62 17.57 -2.57 13.42
CA ASP A 62 18.56 -2.75 14.48
C ASP A 62 18.00 -2.36 15.85
N TYR A 63 17.29 -1.24 15.94
CA TYR A 63 16.62 -0.82 17.17
C TYR A 63 15.60 -1.86 17.64
N VAL A 64 14.75 -2.36 16.76
CA VAL A 64 13.73 -3.38 17.11
C VAL A 64 14.39 -4.66 17.63
N ILE A 65 15.46 -5.13 16.97
CA ILE A 65 16.17 -6.33 17.38
C ILE A 65 16.90 -6.11 18.73
N GLN A 66 17.53 -4.95 18.91
CA GLN A 66 18.21 -4.61 20.18
C GLN A 66 17.22 -4.55 21.34
N GLU A 67 16.06 -3.90 21.16
CA GLU A 67 14.99 -3.87 22.17
C GLU A 67 14.53 -5.30 22.53
N ALA A 68 14.36 -6.17 21.52
CA ALA A 68 14.02 -7.57 21.75
C ALA A 68 15.13 -8.30 22.52
N CYS A 69 16.41 -8.13 22.15
CA CYS A 69 17.56 -8.70 22.85
C CYS A 69 17.60 -8.29 24.32
N GLN A 70 17.37 -7.00 24.60
CA GLN A 70 17.35 -6.47 25.97
C GLN A 70 16.17 -7.04 26.77
N ARG A 71 15.00 -7.10 26.16
CA ARG A 71 13.77 -7.58 26.82
C ARG A 71 13.81 -9.06 27.13
N PHE A 72 14.32 -9.88 26.21
CA PHE A 72 14.43 -11.33 26.37
C PHE A 72 15.76 -11.75 27.00
N LYS A 73 16.70 -10.82 27.21
CA LYS A 73 18.05 -11.08 27.76
C LYS A 73 18.78 -12.17 26.98
N CYS A 74 18.66 -12.16 25.66
CA CYS A 74 19.32 -13.11 24.77
C CYS A 74 19.86 -12.38 23.54
N ARG A 75 20.69 -13.07 22.77
CA ARG A 75 21.14 -12.66 21.45
C ARG A 75 20.41 -13.51 20.41
N PHE A 76 19.96 -12.89 19.35
CA PHE A 76 19.36 -13.57 18.20
C PHE A 76 20.43 -13.77 17.13
N ASP A 77 20.59 -15.02 16.67
CA ASP A 77 21.52 -15.36 15.60
C ASP A 77 20.81 -15.48 14.26
N MET A 78 19.51 -15.79 14.27
CA MET A 78 18.69 -15.95 13.08
C MET A 78 17.41 -15.11 13.18
N VAL A 79 17.01 -14.51 12.05
CA VAL A 79 15.81 -13.69 11.91
C VAL A 79 14.93 -14.28 10.83
N TYR A 80 13.65 -14.51 11.15
CA TYR A 80 12.61 -14.84 10.20
C TYR A 80 11.83 -13.59 9.86
N MET A 81 11.62 -13.35 8.57
CA MET A 81 10.90 -12.18 8.08
C MET A 81 9.64 -12.61 7.34
N SER A 82 8.56 -11.85 7.47
CA SER A 82 7.42 -11.92 6.56
C SER A 82 7.49 -10.76 5.56
N CYS A 83 6.88 -10.94 4.41
CA CYS A 83 6.83 -9.91 3.38
C CYS A 83 5.42 -9.82 2.80
N PRO A 84 5.05 -8.68 2.20
CA PRO A 84 3.85 -8.62 1.36
C PRO A 84 3.94 -9.63 0.22
N VAL A 85 2.80 -10.02 -0.32
CA VAL A 85 2.71 -10.90 -1.50
C VAL A 85 3.49 -10.33 -2.68
N LYS A 86 3.36 -9.02 -2.89
CA LYS A 86 4.08 -8.28 -3.93
C LYS A 86 5.53 -8.00 -3.53
N GLN A 87 6.43 -7.99 -4.52
CA GLN A 87 7.85 -7.61 -4.34
C GLN A 87 8.62 -8.49 -3.36
N LYS A 88 8.21 -9.75 -3.19
CA LYS A 88 8.83 -10.70 -2.24
C LYS A 88 10.35 -10.75 -2.38
N LYS A 89 10.87 -10.82 -3.61
CA LYS A 89 12.31 -10.89 -3.87
C LYS A 89 13.07 -9.63 -3.44
N ARG A 90 12.48 -8.43 -3.67
CA ARG A 90 13.06 -7.16 -3.19
C ARG A 90 13.16 -7.11 -1.67
N PHE A 91 12.15 -7.61 -0.97
CA PHE A 91 12.17 -7.70 0.48
C PHE A 91 13.28 -8.64 0.97
N ILE A 92 13.46 -9.79 0.30
CA ILE A 92 14.52 -10.74 0.63
C ILE A 92 15.90 -10.09 0.45
N GLU A 93 16.15 -9.50 -0.72
CA GLU A 93 17.41 -8.81 -1.04
C GLU A 93 17.70 -7.68 -0.04
N PHE A 94 16.68 -6.86 0.24
CA PHE A 94 16.79 -5.78 1.23
C PHE A 94 17.13 -6.31 2.62
N TYR A 95 16.45 -7.35 3.11
CA TYR A 95 16.73 -7.90 4.44
C TYR A 95 18.12 -8.52 4.51
N GLN A 96 18.56 -9.19 3.47
CA GLN A 96 19.93 -9.74 3.41
C GLN A 96 21.00 -8.63 3.43
N ASP A 97 20.73 -7.50 2.75
CA ASP A 97 21.65 -6.34 2.73
C ASP A 97 21.71 -5.64 4.09
N VAL A 98 20.55 -5.28 4.65
CA VAL A 98 20.51 -4.46 5.87
C VAL A 98 20.71 -5.24 7.17
N LEU A 99 20.43 -6.55 7.18
CA LEU A 99 20.59 -7.44 8.34
C LEU A 99 21.78 -8.39 8.17
N SER A 100 22.84 -7.95 7.47
CA SER A 100 24.04 -8.75 7.21
C SER A 100 24.74 -9.28 8.49
N ASP A 101 24.46 -8.69 9.65
CA ASP A 101 24.97 -9.14 10.95
C ASP A 101 24.20 -10.36 11.52
N TYR A 102 23.12 -10.78 10.88
CA TYR A 102 22.24 -11.88 11.27
C TYR A 102 22.09 -12.88 10.13
N ALA A 103 21.83 -14.15 10.49
CA ALA A 103 21.34 -15.11 9.50
C ALA A 103 19.86 -14.81 9.21
N VAL A 104 19.56 -14.36 7.98
CA VAL A 104 18.17 -14.14 7.53
C VAL A 104 17.69 -15.42 6.85
N GLU A 105 16.59 -16.00 7.38
CA GLU A 105 15.97 -17.15 6.75
C GLU A 105 15.25 -16.71 5.46
N THR A 106 15.65 -17.28 4.35
CA THR A 106 15.12 -16.90 3.02
C THR A 106 14.35 -18.01 2.32
N ALA A 107 14.58 -19.26 2.70
CA ALA A 107 13.91 -20.40 2.06
C ALA A 107 12.45 -20.54 2.50
N ASP A 108 12.17 -20.24 3.76
CA ASP A 108 10.86 -20.38 4.40
C ASP A 108 10.17 -19.02 4.67
N ILE A 109 10.42 -18.03 3.82
CA ILE A 109 9.73 -16.75 3.95
C ILE A 109 8.26 -16.90 3.54
N LEU A 110 7.37 -16.66 4.50
CA LEU A 110 5.94 -16.58 4.26
C LEU A 110 5.55 -15.16 3.84
N ASP A 111 4.65 -15.08 2.87
CA ASP A 111 3.91 -13.85 2.66
C ASP A 111 2.86 -13.61 3.75
N GLU A 112 2.40 -12.36 3.85
CA GLU A 112 1.45 -11.94 4.87
C GLU A 112 0.10 -12.70 4.74
N GLY A 113 -0.34 -13.00 3.52
CA GLY A 113 -1.59 -13.72 3.25
C GLY A 113 -1.53 -15.18 3.69
N VAL A 114 -0.47 -15.90 3.30
CA VAL A 114 -0.26 -17.30 3.74
C VAL A 114 -0.07 -17.37 5.24
N SER A 115 0.59 -16.38 5.85
CA SER A 115 0.74 -16.32 7.32
C SER A 115 -0.62 -16.22 8.02
N VAL A 116 -1.52 -15.36 7.55
CA VAL A 116 -2.89 -15.24 8.08
C VAL A 116 -3.69 -16.52 7.83
N LEU A 117 -3.55 -17.14 6.65
CA LEU A 117 -4.18 -18.42 6.35
C LEU A 117 -3.73 -19.50 7.32
N TYR A 118 -2.42 -19.58 7.60
CA TYR A 118 -1.88 -20.59 8.50
C TYR A 118 -2.42 -20.44 9.93
N HIS A 119 -2.60 -19.20 10.41
CA HIS A 119 -3.31 -18.95 11.67
C HIS A 119 -4.75 -19.51 11.64
N THR A 120 -5.45 -19.38 10.51
CA THR A 120 -6.81 -19.91 10.35
C THR A 120 -6.80 -21.44 10.33
N ILE A 121 -5.87 -22.06 9.58
CA ILE A 121 -5.67 -23.51 9.54
C ILE A 121 -5.38 -24.05 10.95
N SER A 122 -4.48 -23.42 11.69
CA SER A 122 -4.17 -23.81 13.08
C SER A 122 -5.41 -23.75 13.98
N SER A 123 -6.24 -22.70 13.82
CA SER A 123 -7.49 -22.59 14.56
C SER A 123 -8.52 -23.68 14.18
N LEU A 124 -8.56 -24.11 12.92
CA LEU A 124 -9.41 -25.24 12.48
C LEU A 124 -8.92 -26.55 13.10
N ILE A 125 -7.63 -26.77 13.14
CA ILE A 125 -7.01 -27.96 13.75
C ILE A 125 -7.29 -27.97 15.26
N ASP A 126 -7.02 -26.87 15.96
CA ASP A 126 -7.18 -26.75 17.42
C ASP A 126 -8.67 -26.94 17.85
N LYS A 127 -9.62 -26.62 16.97
CA LYS A 127 -11.08 -26.79 17.20
C LYS A 127 -11.66 -28.06 16.59
N GLU A 128 -10.83 -28.89 15.95
CA GLU A 128 -11.26 -30.10 15.20
C GLU A 128 -12.41 -29.81 14.20
N ASN A 129 -12.39 -28.60 13.59
CA ASN A 129 -13.45 -28.13 12.70
C ASN A 129 -13.01 -28.14 11.23
N TYR A 130 -12.64 -29.30 10.71
CA TYR A 130 -12.27 -29.50 9.31
C TYR A 130 -12.64 -30.92 8.87
N LEU A 131 -12.76 -31.12 7.56
CA LEU A 131 -12.94 -32.44 6.95
C LEU A 131 -11.56 -32.97 6.51
N ASP A 132 -11.22 -34.16 6.95
CA ASP A 132 -9.89 -34.75 6.74
C ASP A 132 -9.59 -34.97 5.25
N GLY A 133 -8.54 -34.32 4.75
CA GLY A 133 -8.09 -34.41 3.37
C GLY A 133 -8.92 -33.62 2.34
N GLU A 134 -10.05 -33.04 2.72
CA GLU A 134 -10.88 -32.27 1.81
C GLU A 134 -10.28 -30.88 1.51
N PRO A 135 -10.37 -30.41 0.24
CA PRO A 135 -9.87 -29.09 -0.12
C PRO A 135 -10.82 -27.97 0.31
N TYR A 136 -10.27 -26.92 0.88
CA TYR A 136 -10.95 -25.67 1.21
C TYR A 136 -10.42 -24.55 0.37
N ARG A 137 -11.29 -23.67 -0.13
CA ARG A 137 -10.91 -22.42 -0.75
C ARG A 137 -11.08 -21.28 0.25
N ALA A 138 -10.01 -20.53 0.50
CA ALA A 138 -10.01 -19.41 1.43
C ALA A 138 -9.66 -18.11 0.70
N LEU A 139 -10.34 -17.02 1.07
CA LEU A 139 -10.06 -15.66 0.65
C LEU A 139 -9.64 -14.85 1.87
N ILE A 140 -8.48 -14.21 1.82
CA ILE A 140 -7.94 -13.40 2.90
C ILE A 140 -7.77 -11.99 2.39
N ILE A 141 -8.33 -11.04 3.13
CA ILE A 141 -8.17 -9.61 2.89
C ILE A 141 -7.50 -9.01 4.13
N ASP A 142 -6.27 -8.55 3.98
CA ASP A 142 -5.51 -7.87 5.03
C ASP A 142 -5.41 -6.39 4.71
N CYS A 143 -6.14 -5.54 5.44
CA CYS A 143 -6.06 -4.10 5.30
C CYS A 143 -5.26 -3.50 6.46
N GLY A 144 -4.01 -3.24 6.20
CA GLY A 144 -3.07 -2.61 7.13
C GLY A 144 -3.22 -1.09 7.22
N GLY A 145 -2.14 -0.43 7.65
CA GLY A 145 -2.08 1.04 7.74
C GLY A 145 -1.84 1.71 6.39
N GLY A 146 -0.96 1.17 5.57
CA GLY A 146 -0.55 1.73 4.27
C GLY A 146 -0.88 0.86 3.07
N THR A 147 -1.05 -0.45 3.26
CA THR A 147 -1.27 -1.44 2.20
C THR A 147 -2.51 -2.27 2.46
N THR A 148 -3.07 -2.83 1.40
CA THR A 148 -4.12 -3.84 1.48
C THR A 148 -3.76 -4.99 0.56
N ASP A 149 -3.69 -6.19 1.10
CA ASP A 149 -3.35 -7.41 0.39
C ASP A 149 -4.55 -8.36 0.34
N LEU A 150 -4.72 -9.00 -0.81
CA LEU A 150 -5.72 -10.03 -1.04
C LEU A 150 -5.02 -11.31 -1.48
N SER A 151 -5.25 -12.38 -0.76
CA SER A 151 -4.73 -13.70 -1.08
C SER A 151 -5.87 -14.71 -1.14
N SER A 152 -5.94 -15.44 -2.24
CA SER A 152 -6.82 -16.60 -2.38
C SER A 152 -5.99 -17.86 -2.41
N CYS A 153 -6.32 -18.80 -1.55
CA CYS A 153 -5.59 -20.05 -1.42
C CYS A 153 -6.56 -21.24 -1.42
N ILE A 154 -6.08 -22.36 -1.93
CA ILE A 154 -6.72 -23.67 -1.76
C ILE A 154 -5.84 -24.43 -0.78
N PHE A 155 -6.43 -24.98 0.29
CA PHE A 155 -5.69 -25.76 1.27
C PHE A 155 -6.44 -27.03 1.65
N SER A 156 -5.70 -28.04 2.09
CA SER A 156 -6.24 -29.25 2.70
C SER A 156 -5.46 -29.62 3.96
N ILE A 157 -6.14 -30.26 4.89
CA ILE A 157 -5.58 -30.70 6.17
C ILE A 157 -5.82 -32.20 6.26
N LYS A 158 -4.75 -33.00 6.37
CA LYS A 158 -4.82 -34.44 6.57
C LYS A 158 -4.20 -34.82 7.91
N ASN A 159 -4.96 -35.54 8.72
CA ASN A 159 -4.52 -36.02 10.02
C ASN A 159 -3.75 -37.33 9.85
N LEU A 160 -2.47 -37.33 10.19
CA LEU A 160 -1.60 -38.52 10.19
C LEU A 160 -1.50 -39.19 11.58
N ARG A 161 -2.38 -38.84 12.51
CA ARG A 161 -2.45 -39.29 13.93
C ARG A 161 -1.41 -38.64 14.84
N VAL A 162 -0.17 -38.52 14.42
CA VAL A 162 0.94 -37.93 15.22
C VAL A 162 1.30 -36.54 14.74
N SER A 163 1.00 -36.26 13.48
CA SER A 163 1.27 -34.97 12.80
C SER A 163 0.19 -34.68 11.78
N TYR A 164 0.27 -33.51 11.17
CA TYR A 164 -0.62 -33.11 10.09
C TYR A 164 0.15 -32.99 8.76
N GLU A 165 -0.50 -33.33 7.65
CA GLU A 165 -0.04 -32.95 6.31
C GLU A 165 -0.94 -31.82 5.82
N ILE A 166 -0.34 -30.67 5.56
CA ILE A 166 -1.03 -29.45 5.15
C ILE A 166 -0.51 -29.06 3.77
N GLN A 167 -1.41 -29.01 2.78
CA GLN A 167 -1.08 -28.51 1.45
C GLN A 167 -1.73 -27.14 1.28
N ILE A 168 -0.96 -26.17 0.82
CA ILE A 168 -1.43 -24.81 0.53
C ILE A 168 -1.01 -24.46 -0.88
N ARG A 169 -1.97 -24.09 -1.74
CA ARG A 169 -1.73 -23.61 -3.11
C ARG A 169 -2.29 -22.19 -3.23
N SER A 170 -1.48 -21.25 -3.65
CA SER A 170 -1.98 -19.91 -4.00
C SER A 170 -2.78 -19.98 -5.31
N ALA A 171 -4.01 -19.46 -5.30
CA ALA A 171 -4.90 -19.46 -6.45
C ALA A 171 -5.00 -18.09 -7.11
N TYR A 172 -5.09 -17.04 -6.31
CA TYR A 172 -5.19 -15.66 -6.77
C TYR A 172 -4.59 -14.73 -5.74
N GLU A 173 -3.78 -13.80 -6.19
CA GLU A 173 -3.15 -12.81 -5.34
C GLU A 173 -3.34 -11.43 -5.99
N ASN A 174 -3.68 -10.46 -5.18
CA ASN A 174 -3.78 -9.07 -5.57
C ASN A 174 -3.39 -8.22 -4.36
N GLY A 175 -3.23 -6.94 -4.55
CA GLY A 175 -2.96 -6.03 -3.46
C GLY A 175 -2.90 -4.60 -3.96
N ASP A 176 -3.01 -3.68 -3.04
CA ASP A 176 -2.79 -2.26 -3.28
C ASP A 176 -1.75 -1.76 -2.28
N THR A 177 -0.55 -1.43 -2.76
CA THR A 177 0.55 -0.94 -1.94
C THR A 177 0.35 0.49 -1.48
N ASN A 178 -0.72 1.14 -1.96
CA ASN A 178 -1.01 2.56 -1.72
C ASN A 178 -2.38 2.78 -1.08
N PHE A 179 -3.09 1.72 -0.76
CA PHE A 179 -4.35 1.80 -0.04
C PHE A 179 -4.28 1.09 1.31
N GLY A 180 -4.66 1.81 2.35
CA GLY A 180 -4.75 1.29 3.72
C GLY A 180 -5.44 2.28 4.65
N GLY A 181 -5.29 2.07 5.94
CA GLY A 181 -5.87 2.93 6.97
C GLY A 181 -5.50 4.41 6.87
N ASN A 182 -4.32 4.72 6.29
CA ASN A 182 -3.89 6.10 6.07
C ASN A 182 -4.75 6.83 5.03
N ASN A 183 -5.22 6.13 3.99
CA ASN A 183 -6.13 6.69 3.00
C ASN A 183 -7.47 7.09 3.64
N LEU A 184 -7.96 6.25 4.55
CA LEU A 184 -9.19 6.52 5.29
C LEU A 184 -8.98 7.68 6.28
N THR A 185 -7.83 7.75 6.94
CA THR A 185 -7.45 8.88 7.78
C THR A 185 -7.38 10.18 6.98
N TRP A 186 -6.82 10.11 5.77
CA TRP A 186 -6.77 11.25 4.85
C TRP A 186 -8.17 11.81 4.56
N ARG A 187 -9.16 10.95 4.26
CA ARG A 187 -10.54 11.39 4.00
C ARG A 187 -11.16 12.07 5.23
N VAL A 188 -10.92 11.52 6.41
CA VAL A 188 -11.35 12.16 7.67
C VAL A 188 -10.62 13.49 7.89
N MET A 189 -9.33 13.58 7.59
CA MET A 189 -8.56 14.82 7.66
C MET A 189 -9.14 15.90 6.72
N GLN A 190 -9.49 15.53 5.49
CA GLN A 190 -10.13 16.47 4.56
C GLN A 190 -11.42 17.04 5.15
N LEU A 191 -12.29 16.18 5.68
CA LEU A 191 -13.52 16.61 6.36
C LEU A 191 -13.20 17.56 7.53
N LEU A 192 -12.30 17.18 8.43
CA LEU A 192 -11.95 18.01 9.59
C LEU A 192 -11.40 19.37 9.17
N LYS A 193 -10.57 19.42 8.14
CA LYS A 193 -10.02 20.68 7.62
C LYS A 193 -11.12 21.61 7.13
N LEU A 194 -12.10 21.09 6.35
CA LEU A 194 -13.23 21.87 5.87
C LEU A 194 -14.09 22.42 7.00
N LEU A 195 -14.41 21.57 7.98
CA LEU A 195 -15.20 21.97 9.14
C LEU A 195 -14.49 23.05 9.95
N LEU A 196 -13.19 22.94 10.14
CA LEU A 196 -12.36 23.93 10.84
C LEU A 196 -12.23 25.24 10.04
N ALA A 197 -12.00 25.15 8.74
CA ALA A 197 -11.91 26.32 7.86
C ALA A 197 -13.19 27.15 7.92
N ASN A 198 -14.36 26.53 7.76
CA ASN A 198 -15.67 27.20 7.88
C ASN A 198 -15.95 27.73 9.30
N ARG A 199 -15.42 27.07 10.33
CA ARG A 199 -15.58 27.52 11.71
C ARG A 199 -14.75 28.77 12.01
N LEU A 200 -13.57 28.86 11.39
CA LEU A 200 -12.63 29.98 11.56
C LEU A 200 -12.97 31.17 10.65
N ILE A 201 -13.33 30.88 9.40
CA ILE A 201 -13.75 31.86 8.40
C ILE A 201 -15.07 31.36 7.80
N PRO A 202 -16.21 31.87 8.26
CA PRO A 202 -17.51 31.46 7.74
C PRO A 202 -17.60 31.60 6.21
N SER A 203 -18.23 30.62 5.57
CA SER A 203 -18.40 30.54 4.12
C SER A 203 -17.11 30.43 3.29
N SER A 204 -16.01 30.04 3.91
CA SER A 204 -14.74 29.77 3.19
C SER A 204 -14.79 28.50 2.34
N CYS A 205 -15.62 27.54 2.73
CA CYS A 205 -15.90 26.31 2.01
C CYS A 205 -17.42 26.07 1.98
N ARG A 206 -17.87 25.09 1.22
CA ARG A 206 -19.28 24.68 1.22
C ARG A 206 -19.77 24.29 2.60
N GLU A 207 -21.07 24.49 2.81
CA GLU A 207 -21.71 24.11 4.05
C GLU A 207 -21.64 22.58 4.29
N ARG A 208 -21.51 22.22 5.56
CA ARG A 208 -21.39 20.84 6.02
C ARG A 208 -22.47 19.91 5.48
N SER A 209 -23.74 20.36 5.49
CA SER A 209 -24.88 19.60 4.99
C SER A 209 -24.79 19.30 3.50
N GLU A 210 -24.37 20.27 2.69
CA GLU A 210 -24.21 20.11 1.25
C GLU A 210 -23.09 19.11 0.92
N MET A 211 -21.99 19.19 1.66
CA MET A 211 -20.87 18.24 1.52
C MET A 211 -21.33 16.82 1.79
N ILE A 212 -22.04 16.59 2.88
CA ILE A 212 -22.49 15.24 3.25
C ILE A 212 -23.55 14.73 2.28
N ALA A 213 -24.50 15.57 1.86
CA ALA A 213 -25.51 15.21 0.86
C ALA A 213 -24.90 14.75 -0.49
N SER A 214 -23.68 15.18 -0.81
CA SER A 214 -23.00 14.71 -2.03
C SER A 214 -22.64 13.22 -1.98
N PHE A 215 -22.47 12.64 -0.79
CA PHE A 215 -22.17 11.23 -0.54
C PHE A 215 -23.43 10.36 -0.34
N GLU A 216 -24.62 10.96 -0.20
CA GLU A 216 -25.89 10.23 -0.05
C GLU A 216 -26.47 9.69 -1.36
N LYS A 217 -25.89 10.07 -2.50
CA LYS A 217 -26.23 9.52 -3.81
C LYS A 217 -25.91 8.03 -3.87
N ASP A 218 -26.42 7.33 -4.90
CA ASP A 218 -26.06 5.92 -5.15
C ASP A 218 -24.54 5.80 -5.40
N LEU A 219 -23.82 5.67 -4.29
CA LEU A 219 -22.37 5.72 -4.25
C LEU A 219 -21.75 4.53 -4.97
N TYR A 220 -22.37 3.35 -4.87
CA TYR A 220 -21.85 2.14 -5.50
C TYR A 220 -21.90 2.30 -7.03
N ARG A 221 -23.04 2.73 -7.54
CA ARG A 221 -23.19 3.00 -8.96
C ARG A 221 -22.24 4.09 -9.47
N LEU A 222 -22.03 5.16 -8.70
CA LEU A 222 -21.07 6.20 -9.08
C LEU A 222 -19.64 5.67 -9.15
N VAL A 223 -19.25 4.81 -8.22
CA VAL A 223 -17.94 4.16 -8.27
C VAL A 223 -17.84 3.18 -9.43
N ASP A 224 -18.92 2.46 -9.72
CA ASP A 224 -18.98 1.51 -10.83
C ASP A 224 -18.87 2.19 -12.20
N ASP A 225 -19.61 3.28 -12.40
CA ASP A 225 -19.68 3.96 -13.68
C ASP A 225 -18.48 4.90 -13.93
N TYR A 226 -17.94 5.54 -12.87
CA TYR A 226 -16.98 6.65 -13.00
C TYR A 226 -15.74 6.52 -12.13
N GLY A 227 -15.64 5.48 -11.31
CA GLY A 227 -14.54 5.26 -10.39
C GLY A 227 -14.61 6.09 -9.10
N THR A 228 -13.76 5.71 -8.14
CA THR A 228 -13.72 6.31 -6.80
C THR A 228 -13.43 7.83 -6.83
N CYS A 229 -12.60 8.29 -7.77
CA CYS A 229 -12.25 9.72 -7.89
C CYS A 229 -13.45 10.61 -8.15
N ALA A 230 -14.44 10.13 -8.92
CA ALA A 230 -15.64 10.92 -9.25
C ALA A 230 -16.49 11.23 -8.00
N VAL A 231 -16.52 10.31 -7.03
CA VAL A 231 -17.24 10.51 -5.77
C VAL A 231 -16.59 11.61 -4.92
N TYR A 232 -15.26 11.70 -4.98
CA TYR A 232 -14.51 12.66 -4.16
C TYR A 232 -14.25 14.01 -4.82
N GLY A 233 -14.68 14.22 -6.06
CA GLY A 233 -14.39 15.45 -6.81
C GLY A 233 -14.77 16.72 -6.05
N LEU A 234 -15.94 16.75 -5.43
CA LEU A 234 -16.38 17.89 -4.64
C LEU A 234 -15.55 18.06 -3.34
N LEU A 235 -15.26 16.98 -2.63
CA LEU A 235 -14.45 17.03 -1.40
C LEU A 235 -13.02 17.52 -1.70
N ASP A 236 -12.43 17.06 -2.80
CA ASP A 236 -11.08 17.43 -3.21
C ASP A 236 -11.03 18.89 -3.70
N GLU A 237 -12.10 19.39 -4.37
CA GLU A 237 -12.26 20.80 -4.75
C GLU A 237 -12.32 21.70 -3.51
N GLU A 238 -13.20 21.39 -2.58
CA GLU A 238 -13.38 22.16 -1.36
C GLU A 238 -12.14 22.10 -0.46
N TYR A 239 -11.47 20.94 -0.39
CA TYR A 239 -10.19 20.83 0.29
C TYR A 239 -9.13 21.77 -0.34
N GLY A 240 -9.15 21.94 -1.67
CA GLY A 240 -8.33 22.92 -2.37
C GLY A 240 -8.66 24.37 -1.94
N LYS A 241 -9.95 24.73 -1.80
CA LYS A 241 -10.36 26.05 -1.30
C LYS A 241 -9.93 26.28 0.15
N ALA A 242 -9.99 25.24 0.99
CA ALA A 242 -9.51 25.29 2.37
C ALA A 242 -8.01 25.54 2.52
N GLU A 243 -7.19 25.35 1.45
CA GLU A 243 -5.78 25.74 1.42
C GLU A 243 -5.58 27.24 1.62
N ASP A 244 -6.53 28.07 1.18
CA ASP A 244 -6.50 29.52 1.37
C ASP A 244 -6.76 29.95 2.85
N VAL A 245 -7.21 29.03 3.68
CA VAL A 245 -7.46 29.26 5.11
C VAL A 245 -6.47 28.50 5.98
N ILE A 246 -6.37 27.18 5.79
CA ILE A 246 -5.49 26.28 6.53
C ILE A 246 -4.61 25.54 5.50
N PRO A 247 -3.49 26.08 5.10
CA PRO A 247 -2.62 25.41 4.15
C PRO A 247 -2.01 24.15 4.76
N THR A 248 -1.98 23.07 3.98
CA THR A 248 -1.47 21.74 4.37
C THR A 248 -0.55 21.13 3.33
N ARG A 249 -0.57 21.62 2.08
CA ARG A 249 0.29 21.16 0.98
C ARG A 249 1.71 21.73 1.13
N PHE A 250 2.46 21.24 2.11
CA PHE A 250 3.74 21.82 2.50
C PHE A 250 4.82 21.71 1.41
N LYS A 251 4.72 20.75 0.48
CA LYS A 251 5.62 20.64 -0.68
C LYS A 251 5.62 21.91 -1.53
N ASN A 252 4.48 22.57 -1.66
CA ASN A 252 4.35 23.82 -2.41
C ASN A 252 5.04 25.02 -1.71
N TRP A 253 5.48 24.84 -0.47
CA TRP A 253 6.10 25.86 0.36
C TRP A 253 7.62 25.68 0.50
N GLU A 254 8.22 24.65 -0.07
CA GLU A 254 9.68 24.39 0.02
C GLU A 254 10.55 25.54 -0.48
N HIS A 255 10.05 26.32 -1.44
CA HIS A 255 10.76 27.47 -2.02
C HIS A 255 10.49 28.80 -1.29
N ARG A 256 9.68 28.77 -0.23
CA ARG A 256 9.36 29.93 0.60
C ARG A 256 10.23 29.98 1.85
N ASP A 257 9.91 30.91 2.76
CA ASP A 257 10.59 30.96 4.05
C ASP A 257 10.44 29.63 4.79
N ARG A 258 11.55 29.15 5.34
CA ARG A 258 11.63 27.88 6.05
C ARG A 258 10.64 27.78 7.21
N LYS A 259 10.42 28.88 7.93
CA LYS A 259 9.45 28.92 9.02
C LYS A 259 8.02 28.68 8.53
N ASP A 260 7.66 29.23 7.39
CA ASP A 260 6.34 29.05 6.82
C ASP A 260 6.17 27.63 6.27
N TYR A 261 7.20 27.05 5.67
CA TYR A 261 7.19 25.62 5.31
C TYR A 261 6.84 24.74 6.51
N TYR A 262 7.51 24.93 7.66
CA TYR A 262 7.24 24.12 8.85
C TYR A 262 5.88 24.40 9.49
N LYS A 263 5.35 25.61 9.42
CA LYS A 263 3.98 25.89 9.85
C LYS A 263 2.96 25.10 9.04
N VAL A 264 3.12 25.07 7.71
CA VAL A 264 2.23 24.30 6.81
C VAL A 264 2.39 22.80 7.02
N LYS A 265 3.62 22.33 7.15
CA LYS A 265 3.91 20.93 7.48
C LYS A 265 3.28 20.51 8.81
N ASN A 266 3.37 21.38 9.82
CA ASN A 266 2.72 21.15 11.12
C ASN A 266 1.20 21.12 10.99
N ASN A 267 0.56 21.98 10.20
CA ASN A 267 -0.86 21.92 9.93
C ASN A 267 -1.27 20.54 9.42
N PHE A 268 -0.52 20.01 8.43
CA PHE A 268 -0.78 18.69 7.87
C PHE A 268 -0.73 17.60 8.94
N TYR A 269 0.39 17.46 9.64
CA TYR A 269 0.58 16.37 10.61
C TYR A 269 -0.33 16.50 11.83
N PHE A 270 -0.64 17.72 12.24
CA PHE A 270 -1.58 17.97 13.31
C PHE A 270 -3.01 17.51 12.94
N LEU A 271 -3.50 17.91 11.77
CA LEU A 271 -4.82 17.50 11.28
C LEU A 271 -4.90 16.01 11.00
N PHE A 272 -3.85 15.43 10.42
CA PHE A 272 -3.76 13.99 10.17
C PHE A 272 -3.79 13.21 11.49
N GLY A 273 -3.04 13.67 12.50
CA GLY A 273 -3.07 13.08 13.84
C GLY A 273 -4.41 13.16 14.53
N LEU A 274 -5.14 14.27 14.39
CA LEU A 274 -6.51 14.41 14.89
C LEU A 274 -7.48 13.47 14.16
N ALA A 275 -7.39 13.40 12.84
CA ALA A 275 -8.22 12.52 12.03
C ALA A 275 -8.02 11.05 12.41
N GLU A 276 -6.78 10.65 12.65
CA GLU A 276 -6.45 9.30 13.12
C GLU A 276 -7.06 9.01 14.51
N GLN A 277 -7.02 9.97 15.43
CA GLN A 277 -7.63 9.84 16.75
C GLN A 277 -9.15 9.73 16.64
N VAL A 278 -9.80 10.59 15.84
CA VAL A 278 -11.25 10.55 15.60
C VAL A 278 -11.66 9.20 15.03
N LYS A 279 -10.97 8.75 13.96
CA LYS A 279 -11.20 7.45 13.33
C LYS A 279 -11.07 6.31 14.34
N LYS A 280 -9.96 6.24 15.07
CA LYS A 280 -9.74 5.19 16.08
C LYS A 280 -10.82 5.19 17.15
N LYS A 281 -11.20 6.34 17.68
CA LYS A 281 -12.17 6.44 18.76
C LYS A 281 -13.55 5.95 18.32
N PHE A 282 -14.03 6.36 17.14
CA PHE A 282 -15.30 5.88 16.59
C PHE A 282 -15.36 4.37 16.39
N PHE A 283 -14.25 3.74 15.97
CA PHE A 283 -14.22 2.31 15.66
C PHE A 283 -13.71 1.41 16.78
N SER A 284 -13.25 1.99 17.89
CA SER A 284 -12.91 1.23 19.11
C SER A 284 -14.00 1.26 20.18
N GLU A 285 -14.83 2.30 20.19
CA GLU A 285 -15.90 2.48 21.18
C GLU A 285 -17.27 2.19 20.53
N GLN A 286 -17.95 1.14 21.00
CA GLN A 286 -19.26 0.76 20.46
C GLN A 286 -20.33 1.80 20.85
N GLY A 287 -21.18 2.17 19.89
CA GLY A 287 -22.34 3.04 20.13
C GLY A 287 -22.04 4.54 20.17
N LEU A 288 -20.82 4.96 19.88
CA LEU A 288 -20.46 6.36 19.82
C LEU A 288 -20.98 7.00 18.52
N LEU A 289 -21.95 7.90 18.62
CA LEU A 289 -22.58 8.56 17.46
C LEU A 289 -21.93 9.88 17.07
N SER A 290 -21.33 10.57 18.04
CA SER A 290 -20.66 11.84 17.83
C SER A 290 -19.46 12.03 18.74
N LEU A 291 -18.48 12.79 18.26
CA LEU A 291 -17.29 13.18 18.98
C LEU A 291 -17.12 14.69 18.95
N THR A 292 -16.66 15.27 20.04
CA THR A 292 -16.29 16.69 20.10
C THR A 292 -14.76 16.80 20.26
N LEU A 293 -14.11 17.44 19.31
CA LEU A 293 -12.72 17.87 19.45
C LEU A 293 -12.67 19.09 20.36
N THR A 294 -11.83 19.07 21.39
CA THR A 294 -11.72 20.17 22.36
C THR A 294 -10.28 20.37 22.83
N SER A 295 -9.93 21.60 23.16
CA SER A 295 -8.69 21.95 23.85
C SER A 295 -8.86 22.10 25.36
N ASP A 296 -10.08 21.93 25.87
CA ASP A 296 -10.39 21.98 27.30
C ASP A 296 -10.04 20.65 27.99
N PRO A 297 -9.05 20.62 28.90
CA PRO A 297 -8.64 19.40 29.59
C PRO A 297 -9.75 18.72 30.39
N GLU A 298 -10.66 19.48 30.96
CA GLU A 298 -11.74 18.93 31.77
C GLU A 298 -12.82 18.27 30.89
N LYS A 299 -13.15 18.89 29.75
CA LYS A 299 -14.02 18.27 28.75
C LYS A 299 -13.38 17.05 28.11
N GLY A 300 -12.09 17.14 27.80
CA GLY A 300 -11.34 16.08 27.12
C GLY A 300 -11.25 14.76 27.89
N ARG A 301 -11.53 14.76 29.20
CA ARG A 301 -11.59 13.56 30.04
C ARG A 301 -12.92 12.82 29.94
N LYS A 302 -13.94 13.44 29.35
CA LYS A 302 -15.30 12.86 29.24
C LYS A 302 -15.42 11.96 28.01
N ASP A 303 -16.32 10.99 28.09
CA ASP A 303 -16.70 10.18 26.93
C ASP A 303 -17.28 11.07 25.84
N GLY A 304 -17.03 10.71 24.59
CA GLY A 304 -17.46 11.51 23.44
C GLY A 304 -16.59 12.73 23.12
N PHE A 305 -15.46 12.91 23.82
CA PHE A 305 -14.51 13.98 23.52
C PHE A 305 -13.16 13.45 23.05
N VAL A 306 -12.53 14.18 22.16
CA VAL A 306 -11.12 13.99 21.74
C VAL A 306 -10.36 15.24 22.17
N TYR A 307 -9.41 15.06 23.07
CA TYR A 307 -8.59 16.15 23.59
C TYR A 307 -7.43 16.43 22.66
N ALA A 308 -7.30 17.66 22.26
CA ALA A 308 -6.13 18.20 21.57
C ALA A 308 -5.35 19.07 22.55
N ASP A 309 -4.21 18.58 23.04
CA ASP A 309 -3.42 19.24 24.09
C ASP A 309 -3.06 20.70 23.76
N LYS A 310 -2.79 20.96 22.46
CA LYS A 310 -2.66 22.32 21.94
C LYS A 310 -3.13 22.35 20.51
N TRP A 311 -3.97 23.32 20.20
CA TRP A 311 -4.28 23.62 18.83
C TRP A 311 -3.06 24.26 18.16
N LYS A 312 -2.40 23.53 17.27
CA LYS A 312 -1.16 23.96 16.60
C LYS A 312 -1.43 24.27 15.12
N LEU A 313 -2.43 25.07 14.84
CA LEU A 313 -2.74 25.48 13.47
C LEU A 313 -2.23 26.89 13.17
N SER A 314 -1.79 27.07 11.94
CA SER A 314 -1.47 28.37 11.37
C SER A 314 -2.42 28.68 10.22
N LEU A 315 -3.04 29.85 10.27
CA LEU A 315 -3.95 30.33 9.23
C LEU A 315 -3.24 31.24 8.27
N LEU A 316 -3.62 31.18 7.01
CA LEU A 316 -3.20 32.12 6.00
C LEU A 316 -4.04 33.40 6.11
N GLN A 317 -3.39 34.54 6.34
CA GLN A 317 -3.99 35.86 6.37
C GLN A 317 -3.26 36.77 5.39
N GLY A 318 -3.83 36.91 4.20
CA GLY A 318 -3.10 37.52 3.07
C GLY A 318 -1.93 36.65 2.65
N THR A 319 -0.70 37.14 2.81
CA THR A 319 0.53 36.38 2.54
C THR A 319 1.16 35.75 3.78
N ASP A 320 0.69 36.08 4.98
CA ASP A 320 1.32 35.72 6.24
C ASP A 320 0.62 34.52 6.89
N LEU A 321 1.40 33.64 7.50
CA LEU A 321 0.91 32.54 8.33
C LEU A 321 0.92 32.95 9.80
N ARG A 322 -0.27 33.00 10.41
CA ARG A 322 -0.45 33.35 11.82
C ARG A 322 -1.01 32.18 12.60
N ALA A 323 -0.39 31.89 13.76
CA ALA A 323 -0.86 30.84 14.65
C ALA A 323 -2.25 31.16 15.20
N VAL A 324 -3.12 30.18 15.22
CA VAL A 324 -4.46 30.29 15.85
C VAL A 324 -4.28 30.25 17.36
N LYS A 325 -4.82 31.25 18.03
CA LYS A 325 -4.73 31.37 19.51
C LYS A 325 -5.75 30.48 20.21
N GLU A 326 -6.95 30.43 19.68
CA GLU A 326 -8.07 29.65 20.22
C GLU A 326 -8.83 28.97 19.09
N LEU A 327 -9.14 27.69 19.26
CA LEU A 327 -10.03 26.96 18.37
C LEU A 327 -11.28 26.55 19.13
N PRO A 328 -12.47 26.82 18.59
CA PRO A 328 -13.71 26.39 19.19
C PRO A 328 -13.85 24.89 19.15
N ASP A 329 -14.62 24.32 20.08
CA ASP A 329 -15.01 22.92 20.05
C ASP A 329 -15.62 22.54 18.68
N LEU A 330 -15.21 21.41 18.13
CA LEU A 330 -15.68 20.92 16.84
C LEU A 330 -16.38 19.57 17.00
N LEU A 331 -17.68 19.55 16.72
CA LEU A 331 -18.48 18.32 16.72
C LEU A 331 -18.36 17.60 15.37
N VAL A 332 -18.11 16.30 15.42
CA VAL A 332 -18.04 15.39 14.28
C VAL A 332 -18.95 14.19 14.55
N SER A 333 -19.73 13.77 13.57
CA SER A 333 -20.59 12.58 13.68
C SER A 333 -19.98 11.36 13.00
N ILE A 334 -20.35 10.17 13.47
CA ILE A 334 -19.94 8.91 12.84
C ILE A 334 -20.47 8.80 11.40
N TYR A 335 -21.66 9.36 11.12
CA TYR A 335 -22.25 9.34 9.77
C TYR A 335 -21.38 10.07 8.75
N GLU A 336 -20.81 11.20 9.12
CA GLU A 336 -19.92 11.97 8.25
C GLU A 336 -18.60 11.24 8.01
N VAL A 337 -18.05 10.64 9.05
CA VAL A 337 -16.84 9.83 8.95
C VAL A 337 -17.09 8.61 8.06
N HIS A 338 -18.24 7.94 8.20
CA HIS A 338 -18.64 6.85 7.33
C HIS A 338 -18.82 7.31 5.87
N ALA A 339 -19.51 8.43 5.66
CA ALA A 339 -19.78 8.96 4.31
C ALA A 339 -18.49 9.20 3.53
N VAL A 340 -17.50 9.88 4.16
CA VAL A 340 -16.23 10.19 3.47
C VAL A 340 -15.30 8.99 3.28
N MET A 341 -15.52 7.85 3.96
CA MET A 341 -14.68 6.67 3.79
C MET A 341 -15.28 5.61 2.88
N LYS A 342 -16.62 5.56 2.75
CA LYS A 342 -17.34 4.44 2.14
C LYS A 342 -16.91 4.16 0.70
N ALA A 343 -16.74 5.21 -0.13
CA ALA A 343 -16.35 5.03 -1.53
C ALA A 343 -14.94 4.45 -1.68
N ASN A 344 -13.99 4.83 -0.81
CA ASN A 344 -12.65 4.26 -0.82
C ASN A 344 -12.68 2.77 -0.46
N VAL A 345 -13.45 2.40 0.56
CA VAL A 345 -13.59 0.99 0.98
C VAL A 345 -14.27 0.17 -0.11
N TYR A 346 -15.36 0.68 -0.71
CA TYR A 346 -16.03 -0.01 -1.81
C TYR A 346 -15.12 -0.17 -3.02
N GLY A 347 -14.39 0.90 -3.38
CA GLY A 347 -13.48 0.87 -4.53
C GLY A 347 -12.39 -0.19 -4.41
N ILE A 348 -11.77 -0.35 -3.22
CA ILE A 348 -10.75 -1.38 -3.02
C ILE A 348 -11.35 -2.80 -2.99
N VAL A 349 -12.50 -2.98 -2.37
CA VAL A 349 -13.20 -4.27 -2.35
C VAL A 349 -13.60 -4.67 -3.77
N ARG A 350 -14.16 -3.74 -4.54
CA ARG A 350 -14.49 -3.95 -5.95
C ARG A 350 -13.26 -4.30 -6.77
N GLN A 351 -12.19 -3.53 -6.68
CA GLN A 351 -10.93 -3.79 -7.41
C GLN A 351 -10.42 -5.21 -7.20
N PHE A 352 -10.62 -5.77 -6.00
CA PHE A 352 -10.18 -7.11 -5.68
C PHE A 352 -11.15 -8.20 -6.12
N LEU A 353 -12.45 -7.96 -6.06
CA LEU A 353 -13.47 -9.00 -6.17
C LEU A 353 -14.26 -8.96 -7.48
N GLU A 354 -14.22 -7.88 -8.24
CA GLU A 354 -15.03 -7.74 -9.45
C GLU A 354 -14.76 -8.88 -10.46
N GLN A 355 -13.50 -9.21 -10.70
CA GLN A 355 -13.16 -10.25 -11.66
C GLN A 355 -13.46 -11.67 -11.14
N PRO A 356 -13.07 -12.07 -9.91
CA PRO A 356 -13.52 -13.33 -9.34
C PRO A 356 -15.05 -13.45 -9.26
N TYR A 357 -15.77 -12.34 -9.06
CA TYR A 357 -17.23 -12.29 -9.06
C TYR A 357 -17.79 -12.55 -10.46
N ALA A 358 -17.27 -11.86 -11.47
CA ALA A 358 -17.69 -12.03 -12.86
C ALA A 358 -17.42 -13.45 -13.41
N ASN A 359 -16.45 -14.15 -12.85
CA ASN A 359 -16.10 -15.52 -13.21
C ASN A 359 -16.85 -16.59 -12.37
N ASP A 360 -17.79 -16.19 -11.51
CA ASP A 360 -18.49 -17.06 -10.54
C ASP A 360 -17.57 -17.81 -9.56
N GLU A 361 -16.31 -17.36 -9.41
CA GLU A 361 -15.31 -18.01 -8.55
C GLU A 361 -15.59 -17.79 -7.05
N LEU A 362 -16.34 -16.74 -6.68
CA LEU A 362 -16.58 -16.38 -5.27
C LEU A 362 -17.51 -17.34 -4.53
N GLN A 363 -18.32 -18.12 -5.24
CA GLN A 363 -19.24 -19.08 -4.62
C GLN A 363 -18.51 -20.28 -4.03
N ASP A 364 -17.30 -20.58 -4.51
CA ASP A 364 -16.51 -21.73 -4.10
C ASP A 364 -15.71 -21.49 -2.81
N TYR A 365 -15.71 -20.24 -2.29
CA TYR A 365 -14.96 -19.93 -1.07
C TYR A 365 -15.69 -20.43 0.17
N ALA A 366 -15.05 -21.32 0.90
CA ALA A 366 -15.53 -21.79 2.20
C ALA A 366 -15.27 -20.77 3.33
N ILE A 367 -14.21 -19.96 3.18
CA ILE A 367 -13.72 -19.02 4.20
C ILE A 367 -13.37 -17.71 3.53
N THR A 368 -13.96 -16.60 4.03
CA THR A 368 -13.48 -15.24 3.74
C THR A 368 -13.04 -14.59 5.04
N LYS A 369 -11.74 -14.36 5.19
CA LYS A 369 -11.14 -13.80 6.40
C LYS A 369 -10.77 -12.35 6.20
N LEU A 370 -11.27 -11.47 7.09
CA LEU A 370 -10.83 -10.09 7.21
C LEU A 370 -9.80 -9.97 8.32
N THR A 371 -8.68 -9.35 8.02
CA THR A 371 -7.61 -9.06 8.97
C THR A 371 -7.04 -7.66 8.76
N GLY A 372 -6.13 -7.24 9.64
CA GLY A 372 -5.64 -5.87 9.68
C GLY A 372 -6.57 -4.92 10.45
N GLN A 373 -5.97 -3.88 11.03
CA GLN A 373 -6.70 -2.96 11.92
C GLN A 373 -7.79 -2.16 11.20
N SER A 374 -7.59 -1.88 9.91
CA SER A 374 -8.54 -1.11 9.11
C SER A 374 -9.82 -1.90 8.81
N CYS A 375 -9.76 -3.23 8.83
CA CYS A 375 -10.95 -4.09 8.65
C CYS A 375 -11.93 -4.06 9.84
N LYS A 376 -11.59 -3.40 10.95
CA LYS A 376 -12.54 -3.09 12.04
C LYS A 376 -13.65 -2.15 11.61
N ILE A 377 -13.41 -1.36 10.58
CA ILE A 377 -14.39 -0.42 10.04
C ILE A 377 -15.55 -1.22 9.44
N PRO A 378 -16.80 -1.03 9.91
CA PRO A 378 -17.96 -1.82 9.48
C PRO A 378 -18.19 -1.81 7.97
N GLN A 379 -17.80 -0.74 7.28
CA GLN A 379 -17.95 -0.57 5.84
C GLN A 379 -17.24 -1.67 5.04
N PHE A 380 -16.12 -2.23 5.54
CA PHE A 380 -15.50 -3.36 4.86
C PHE A 380 -16.44 -4.55 4.76
N ARG A 381 -17.12 -4.89 5.85
CA ARG A 381 -18.10 -5.99 5.85
C ARG A 381 -19.34 -5.67 5.03
N GLU A 382 -19.79 -4.42 5.05
CA GLU A 382 -20.94 -3.97 4.25
C GLU A 382 -20.62 -4.05 2.76
N CYS A 383 -19.47 -3.53 2.33
CA CYS A 383 -19.07 -3.57 0.93
C CYS A 383 -18.80 -5.01 0.44
N LEU A 384 -18.25 -5.88 1.30
CA LEU A 384 -18.04 -7.29 0.95
C LEU A 384 -19.35 -8.04 0.70
N LYS A 385 -20.45 -7.68 1.37
CA LYS A 385 -21.76 -8.31 1.17
C LYS A 385 -22.35 -8.08 -0.21
N GLU A 386 -21.87 -7.08 -0.95
CA GLU A 386 -22.25 -6.86 -2.35
C GLU A 386 -21.70 -7.95 -3.27
N PHE A 387 -20.64 -8.66 -2.85
CA PHE A 387 -19.96 -9.70 -3.64
C PHE A 387 -20.10 -11.10 -3.04
N ILE A 388 -20.10 -11.20 -1.71
CA ILE A 388 -20.00 -12.47 -0.97
C ILE A 388 -21.12 -12.56 0.07
N PRO A 389 -21.81 -13.72 0.17
CA PRO A 389 -22.83 -13.93 1.21
C PRO A 389 -22.26 -13.67 2.62
N GLY A 390 -22.95 -12.88 3.42
CA GLY A 390 -22.47 -12.45 4.73
C GLY A 390 -22.12 -13.60 5.70
N ARG A 391 -22.74 -14.78 5.55
CA ARG A 391 -22.43 -16.00 6.34
C ARG A 391 -21.03 -16.55 6.10
N MET A 392 -20.42 -16.22 4.95
CA MET A 392 -19.08 -16.69 4.57
C MET A 392 -17.98 -15.75 5.08
N ILE A 393 -18.34 -14.54 5.50
CA ILE A 393 -17.39 -13.52 5.96
C ILE A 393 -17.05 -13.82 7.43
N GLN A 394 -15.84 -14.30 7.66
CA GLN A 394 -15.31 -14.52 9.00
C GLN A 394 -14.58 -13.25 9.47
N PHE A 395 -15.13 -12.61 10.45
CA PHE A 395 -14.49 -11.53 11.16
C PHE A 395 -14.38 -11.94 12.63
N SER A 396 -13.16 -12.19 13.08
CA SER A 396 -12.91 -12.39 14.51
C SER A 396 -13.03 -11.06 15.19
N GLU A 397 -14.12 -10.82 15.92
CA GLU A 397 -14.12 -9.76 16.91
C GLU A 397 -12.94 -10.02 17.85
N PRO A 398 -12.09 -9.00 18.09
CA PRO A 398 -10.97 -9.18 18.99
C PRO A 398 -11.52 -9.60 20.36
N GLU A 399 -11.17 -10.80 20.81
CA GLU A 399 -11.32 -11.15 22.21
C GLU A 399 -10.60 -10.08 23.01
N LYS A 400 -11.28 -9.46 23.97
CA LYS A 400 -10.71 -8.45 24.87
C LYS A 400 -9.61 -9.13 25.69
N ARG A 401 -8.42 -9.25 25.15
CA ARG A 401 -7.23 -9.58 25.94
C ARG A 401 -6.95 -8.39 26.86
N LYS A 402 -6.57 -8.66 28.09
CA LYS A 402 -6.28 -7.66 29.13
C LYS A 402 -5.24 -6.59 28.73
N ASP A 403 -4.48 -6.82 27.67
CA ASP A 403 -3.37 -5.98 27.21
C ASP A 403 -3.70 -5.09 25.98
N GLY A 404 -4.99 -4.87 25.67
CA GLY A 404 -5.38 -4.01 24.56
C GLY A 404 -5.51 -4.74 23.22
N ASP A 405 -6.21 -4.10 22.36
CA ASP A 405 -6.84 -4.52 21.13
C ASP A 405 -5.87 -4.76 19.94
N TYR A 406 -4.92 -5.68 20.08
CA TYR A 406 -3.91 -5.97 19.05
C TYR A 406 -4.15 -7.27 18.26
N THR A 407 -5.22 -8.02 18.53
CA THR A 407 -5.44 -9.38 18.00
C THR A 407 -5.38 -9.42 16.47
N LEU A 408 -6.07 -8.50 15.78
CA LEU A 408 -6.02 -8.44 14.29
C LEU A 408 -4.65 -8.05 13.76
N LYS A 409 -3.88 -7.29 14.53
CA LYS A 409 -2.52 -6.87 14.17
C LYS A 409 -1.51 -8.02 14.26
N LEU A 410 -1.77 -8.97 15.15
CA LEU A 410 -0.87 -10.09 15.42
C LEU A 410 -1.21 -11.35 14.63
N THR A 411 -2.35 -11.39 13.96
CA THR A 411 -2.81 -12.60 13.23
C THR A 411 -1.77 -13.11 12.23
N CYS A 412 -1.16 -12.20 11.46
CA CYS A 412 -0.09 -12.56 10.53
C CYS A 412 1.13 -13.11 11.28
N LEU A 413 1.58 -12.42 12.33
CA LEU A 413 2.74 -12.84 13.13
C LEU A 413 2.49 -14.18 13.85
N ASP A 414 1.32 -14.35 14.45
CA ASP A 414 0.94 -15.59 15.13
C ASP A 414 0.92 -16.77 14.15
N GLY A 415 0.40 -16.56 12.94
CA GLY A 415 0.39 -17.58 11.88
C GLY A 415 1.80 -17.94 11.41
N ALA A 416 2.67 -16.96 11.21
CA ALA A 416 4.05 -17.20 10.83
C ALA A 416 4.82 -17.96 11.92
N ILE A 417 4.66 -17.57 13.19
CA ILE A 417 5.27 -18.27 14.33
C ILE A 417 4.79 -19.71 14.38
N ARG A 418 3.48 -19.94 14.26
CA ARG A 418 2.90 -21.30 14.31
C ARG A 418 3.43 -22.16 13.17
N TYR A 419 3.51 -21.63 11.95
CA TYR A 419 4.08 -22.32 10.80
C TYR A 419 5.52 -22.78 11.07
N ILE A 420 6.37 -21.87 11.54
CA ILE A 420 7.77 -22.18 11.87
C ILE A 420 7.87 -23.25 12.95
N MET A 421 7.06 -23.14 14.00
CA MET A 421 7.02 -24.09 15.10
C MET A 421 6.55 -25.48 14.64
N ASP A 422 5.45 -25.55 13.91
CA ASP A 422 4.87 -26.81 13.44
C ASP A 422 5.85 -27.55 12.52
N LYS A 423 6.53 -26.81 11.63
CA LYS A 423 7.56 -27.35 10.74
C LYS A 423 8.81 -27.80 11.53
N LYS A 424 9.33 -26.97 12.42
CA LYS A 424 10.54 -27.22 13.19
C LYS A 424 10.41 -28.41 14.14
N PHE A 425 9.24 -28.57 14.78
CA PHE A 425 9.00 -29.65 15.72
C PHE A 425 8.31 -30.87 15.09
N GLY A 426 8.04 -30.84 13.78
CA GLY A 426 7.41 -31.95 13.05
C GLY A 426 5.94 -32.16 13.37
N TYR A 427 5.26 -31.15 13.92
CA TYR A 427 3.81 -31.22 14.16
C TYR A 427 3.01 -31.18 12.85
N ALA A 428 3.53 -30.50 11.84
CA ALA A 428 2.96 -30.52 10.51
C ALA A 428 4.04 -30.59 9.42
N LYS A 429 3.75 -31.40 8.38
CA LYS A 429 4.44 -31.34 7.10
C LYS A 429 3.65 -30.39 6.21
N VAL A 430 4.25 -29.23 5.91
CA VAL A 430 3.59 -28.19 5.10
C VAL A 430 4.21 -28.13 3.72
N GLU A 431 3.39 -28.26 2.69
CA GLU A 431 3.74 -28.09 1.29
C GLU A 431 3.11 -26.79 0.77
N LEU A 432 3.96 -25.83 0.39
CA LEU A 432 3.54 -24.57 -0.22
C LEU A 432 3.77 -24.62 -1.72
N ILE A 433 2.69 -24.61 -2.50
CA ILE A 433 2.71 -24.56 -3.96
C ILE A 433 2.42 -23.11 -4.36
N GLN A 434 3.48 -22.37 -4.70
CA GLN A 434 3.34 -20.98 -5.16
C GLN A 434 3.24 -20.97 -6.70
N GLU A 435 2.19 -20.35 -7.20
CA GLU A 435 2.03 -20.06 -8.62
C GLU A 435 2.42 -18.60 -8.89
N PRO A 436 2.92 -18.26 -10.09
CA PRO A 436 3.19 -16.87 -10.42
C PRO A 436 1.97 -15.99 -10.22
N PRO A 437 2.10 -14.79 -9.66
CA PRO A 437 0.98 -13.89 -9.40
C PRO A 437 0.34 -13.43 -10.71
N LYS A 438 -0.95 -13.10 -10.67
CA LYS A 438 -1.65 -12.43 -11.75
C LYS A 438 -1.50 -10.92 -11.59
N PHE A 439 -1.09 -10.22 -12.63
CA PHE A 439 -0.97 -8.77 -12.59
C PHE A 439 -2.32 -8.08 -12.82
N PRO A 440 -2.71 -7.12 -11.98
CA PRO A 440 -3.97 -6.38 -12.16
C PRO A 440 -3.84 -5.23 -13.17
N TYR A 441 -2.80 -5.26 -14.01
CA TYR A 441 -2.50 -4.21 -14.97
C TYR A 441 -2.51 -4.74 -16.40
N LEU A 442 -3.02 -3.90 -17.30
CA LEU A 442 -2.92 -4.05 -18.74
C LEU A 442 -1.84 -3.09 -19.24
N LEU A 443 -0.84 -3.60 -19.93
CA LEU A 443 0.17 -2.76 -20.58
C LEU A 443 -0.05 -2.75 -22.08
N THR A 444 -0.23 -1.56 -22.64
CA THR A 444 -0.43 -1.37 -24.08
C THR A 444 0.63 -0.44 -24.67
N GLY A 445 0.87 -0.55 -25.96
CA GLY A 445 1.72 0.34 -26.73
C GLY A 445 1.08 0.73 -28.05
N PHE A 446 1.51 1.85 -28.65
CA PHE A 446 1.04 2.27 -29.97
C PHE A 446 2.02 1.86 -31.06
N THR A 447 1.54 1.25 -32.11
CA THR A 447 2.32 1.03 -33.35
C THR A 447 2.64 2.34 -34.04
N HIS A 448 3.54 2.34 -35.02
CA HIS A 448 3.83 3.51 -35.84
C HIS A 448 2.60 4.03 -36.63
N THR A 449 1.58 3.18 -36.84
CA THR A 449 0.31 3.56 -37.46
C THR A 449 -0.71 4.11 -36.46
N GLY A 450 -0.36 4.25 -35.19
CA GLY A 450 -1.26 4.73 -34.14
C GLY A 450 -2.23 3.66 -33.60
N ARG A 451 -2.11 2.40 -34.02
CA ARG A 451 -2.93 1.31 -33.49
C ARG A 451 -2.41 0.90 -32.12
N GLU A 452 -3.31 0.78 -31.17
CA GLU A 452 -3.00 0.24 -29.85
C GLU A 452 -2.84 -1.28 -29.87
N VAL A 453 -1.80 -1.79 -29.23
CA VAL A 453 -1.48 -3.24 -29.11
C VAL A 453 -1.27 -3.56 -27.65
N THR A 454 -1.88 -4.63 -27.18
CA THR A 454 -1.67 -5.15 -25.82
C THR A 454 -0.39 -5.95 -25.77
N LEU A 455 0.48 -5.63 -24.81
CA LEU A 455 1.76 -6.28 -24.56
C LEU A 455 1.69 -7.23 -23.35
N ILE A 456 1.07 -6.77 -22.27
CA ILE A 456 0.81 -7.59 -21.07
C ILE A 456 -0.68 -7.52 -20.79
N HIS A 457 -1.33 -8.68 -20.67
CA HIS A 457 -2.77 -8.76 -20.34
C HIS A 457 -2.98 -8.78 -18.84
N SER A 458 -3.94 -7.98 -18.39
CA SER A 458 -4.37 -8.01 -16.98
C SER A 458 -4.92 -9.38 -16.60
N MET A 459 -4.67 -9.78 -15.36
CA MET A 459 -5.19 -11.00 -14.73
C MET A 459 -4.88 -12.31 -15.48
N SER A 460 -3.92 -12.31 -16.39
CA SER A 460 -3.47 -13.49 -17.15
C SER A 460 -2.13 -13.99 -16.64
N ARG A 461 -1.95 -15.31 -16.54
CA ARG A 461 -0.65 -15.95 -16.31
C ARG A 461 0.03 -16.38 -17.60
N ALA A 462 -0.72 -16.48 -18.70
CA ALA A 462 -0.25 -16.98 -19.97
C ALA A 462 0.12 -15.89 -20.98
N ARG A 463 -0.36 -14.65 -20.75
CA ARG A 463 -0.15 -13.53 -21.66
C ARG A 463 0.54 -12.38 -20.93
N THR A 464 1.74 -12.66 -20.45
CA THR A 464 2.55 -11.74 -19.65
C THR A 464 3.69 -11.12 -20.43
N GLU A 465 3.73 -11.36 -21.75
CA GLU A 465 4.76 -10.85 -22.65
C GLU A 465 4.19 -10.44 -24.00
N GLY A 466 4.90 -9.57 -24.69
CA GLY A 466 4.57 -9.10 -26.03
C GLY A 466 5.72 -8.34 -26.66
N SER A 467 5.58 -7.99 -27.92
CA SER A 467 6.57 -7.19 -28.62
C SER A 467 5.94 -6.12 -29.49
N ILE A 468 6.67 -5.03 -29.73
CA ILE A 468 6.22 -3.92 -30.57
C ILE A 468 7.42 -3.30 -31.31
N SER A 469 7.22 -3.00 -32.58
CA SER A 469 8.28 -2.51 -33.46
C SER A 469 8.21 -1.00 -33.69
N ARG A 470 9.39 -0.41 -33.85
CA ARG A 470 9.61 0.99 -34.25
C ARG A 470 10.65 1.08 -35.35
N THR A 471 10.60 2.14 -36.13
CA THR A 471 11.67 2.44 -37.09
C THR A 471 12.86 3.08 -36.38
N LEU A 472 14.05 2.90 -36.90
CA LEU A 472 15.28 3.48 -36.35
C LEU A 472 15.24 5.03 -36.33
N GLU A 473 14.46 5.64 -37.22
CA GLU A 473 14.26 7.09 -37.28
C GLU A 473 13.39 7.65 -36.12
N SER A 474 12.54 6.78 -35.53
CA SER A 474 11.65 7.13 -34.43
C SER A 474 11.62 6.02 -33.39
N THR A 475 12.68 5.96 -32.59
CA THR A 475 12.84 4.92 -31.54
C THR A 475 11.99 5.17 -30.29
N ALA A 476 11.32 6.32 -30.17
CA ALA A 476 10.49 6.61 -29.01
C ALA A 476 9.28 5.66 -28.94
N LEU A 477 9.20 4.94 -27.83
CA LEU A 477 8.09 4.03 -27.51
C LEU A 477 7.25 4.62 -26.39
N GLN A 478 5.95 4.78 -26.63
CA GLN A 478 5.00 5.13 -25.57
C GLN A 478 4.25 3.87 -25.14
N LEU A 479 4.31 3.58 -23.84
CA LEU A 479 3.57 2.51 -23.20
C LEU A 479 2.54 3.11 -22.24
N MET A 480 1.32 2.57 -22.24
CA MET A 480 0.27 2.94 -21.32
C MET A 480 -0.01 1.80 -20.37
N LEU A 481 0.07 2.10 -19.08
CA LEU A 481 -0.37 1.23 -18.00
C LEU A 481 -1.83 1.55 -17.71
N LYS A 482 -2.68 0.54 -17.78
CA LYS A 482 -4.11 0.63 -17.50
C LYS A 482 -4.46 -0.32 -16.36
N ASP A 483 -5.52 -0.01 -15.64
CA ASP A 483 -6.10 -0.94 -14.67
C ASP A 483 -6.98 -2.01 -15.33
N VAL A 484 -7.57 -2.89 -14.54
CA VAL A 484 -8.46 -3.97 -15.03
C VAL A 484 -9.69 -3.44 -15.77
N ASN A 485 -10.09 -2.20 -15.52
CA ASN A 485 -11.22 -1.53 -16.16
C ASN A 485 -10.76 -0.65 -17.35
N GLU A 486 -9.53 -0.86 -17.83
CA GLU A 486 -8.91 -0.11 -18.93
C GLU A 486 -8.74 1.41 -18.69
N GLY A 487 -8.87 1.85 -17.44
CA GLY A 487 -8.55 3.22 -17.03
C GLY A 487 -7.05 3.49 -17.09
N GLU A 488 -6.61 4.52 -17.81
CA GLU A 488 -5.20 4.90 -17.87
C GLU A 488 -4.69 5.30 -16.47
N ARG A 489 -3.64 4.63 -16.00
CA ARG A 489 -2.98 4.91 -14.72
C ARG A 489 -1.72 5.73 -14.91
N TYR A 490 -0.91 5.35 -15.91
CA TYR A 490 0.34 6.03 -16.19
C TYR A 490 0.79 5.83 -17.63
N ARG A 491 1.59 6.76 -18.14
CA ARG A 491 2.17 6.70 -19.47
C ARG A 491 3.69 6.78 -19.38
N TYR A 492 4.36 5.75 -19.86
CA TYR A 492 5.80 5.68 -19.95
C TYR A 492 6.27 6.13 -21.33
N SER A 493 7.37 6.87 -21.37
CA SER A 493 8.07 7.22 -22.60
C SER A 493 9.47 6.63 -22.54
N ILE A 494 9.75 5.67 -23.41
CA ILE A 494 11.01 4.97 -23.49
C ILE A 494 11.72 5.44 -24.75
N THR A 495 12.95 5.90 -24.60
CA THR A 495 13.80 6.33 -25.71
C THR A 495 15.10 5.55 -25.67
N CYS A 496 15.52 5.02 -26.81
CA CYS A 496 16.82 4.35 -26.95
C CYS A 496 17.67 5.11 -27.96
N SER A 497 18.88 5.42 -27.56
CA SER A 497 19.85 6.01 -28.50
C SER A 497 20.49 4.90 -29.37
N PRO A 498 20.57 5.06 -30.70
CA PRO A 498 21.26 4.11 -31.57
C PRO A 498 22.71 3.82 -31.16
N LYS A 499 23.34 4.72 -30.42
CA LYS A 499 24.73 4.56 -29.94
C LYS A 499 24.86 3.58 -28.76
N GLU A 500 23.77 3.26 -28.10
CA GLU A 500 23.73 2.37 -26.93
C GLU A 500 23.61 0.89 -27.32
N PHE A 501 23.29 0.63 -28.59
CA PHE A 501 23.15 -0.75 -29.08
C PHE A 501 24.50 -1.43 -29.34
N ARG A 502 24.67 -2.61 -28.79
CA ARG A 502 25.87 -3.45 -28.95
C ARG A 502 25.59 -4.64 -29.84
N PRO A 503 26.53 -5.04 -30.71
CA PRO A 503 26.40 -6.25 -31.53
C PRO A 503 26.16 -7.47 -30.66
N VAL A 504 25.25 -8.34 -31.09
CA VAL A 504 24.87 -9.56 -30.37
C VAL A 504 24.47 -10.64 -31.35
N THR A 505 24.60 -11.90 -30.96
CA THR A 505 23.99 -13.04 -31.68
C THR A 505 22.73 -13.50 -30.94
N TYR A 506 21.87 -14.28 -31.61
CA TYR A 506 20.69 -14.83 -30.93
C TYR A 506 21.09 -15.69 -29.72
N GLU A 507 22.15 -16.49 -29.83
CA GLU A 507 22.66 -17.32 -28.72
C GLU A 507 23.03 -16.44 -27.51
N GLY A 508 23.61 -15.25 -27.77
CA GLY A 508 23.91 -14.27 -26.70
C GLY A 508 22.66 -13.72 -26.04
N ILE A 509 21.59 -13.46 -26.81
CA ILE A 509 20.28 -13.05 -26.27
C ILE A 509 19.67 -14.22 -25.49
N ALA A 510 19.66 -15.41 -26.04
CA ALA A 510 19.05 -16.61 -25.48
C ALA A 510 19.71 -17.07 -24.17
N GLN A 511 20.99 -16.75 -23.93
CA GLN A 511 21.64 -17.06 -22.65
C GLN A 511 20.95 -16.41 -21.47
N LYS A 512 20.35 -15.23 -21.67
CA LYS A 512 19.73 -14.42 -20.61
C LYS A 512 18.20 -14.36 -20.70
N HIS A 513 17.66 -14.39 -21.92
CA HIS A 513 16.27 -14.02 -22.20
C HIS A 513 15.51 -15.06 -23.03
N ARG A 514 15.95 -16.32 -23.02
CA ARG A 514 15.36 -17.40 -23.86
C ARG A 514 13.87 -17.60 -23.63
N GLU A 515 13.41 -17.36 -22.41
CA GLU A 515 12.00 -17.55 -22.05
C GLU A 515 11.10 -16.44 -22.60
N ASN A 516 11.65 -15.22 -22.78
CA ASN A 516 10.89 -14.02 -23.13
C ASN A 516 11.17 -13.51 -24.57
N VAL A 517 12.21 -14.05 -25.22
CA VAL A 517 12.61 -13.62 -26.56
C VAL A 517 12.79 -14.84 -27.44
N SER A 518 11.82 -15.13 -28.30
CA SER A 518 11.88 -16.25 -29.22
C SER A 518 12.80 -15.98 -30.40
N GLN A 519 13.40 -17.05 -30.97
CA GLN A 519 14.23 -16.94 -32.17
C GLN A 519 13.43 -16.42 -33.36
N ASP A 520 12.21 -16.93 -33.55
CA ASP A 520 11.33 -16.54 -34.65
C ASP A 520 11.02 -15.03 -34.62
N ASP A 521 10.81 -14.48 -33.43
CA ASP A 521 10.56 -13.04 -33.26
C ASP A 521 11.79 -12.19 -33.59
N VAL A 522 12.99 -12.67 -33.25
CA VAL A 522 14.25 -11.99 -33.57
C VAL A 522 14.57 -12.10 -35.08
N ASP A 523 14.34 -13.25 -35.68
CA ASP A 523 14.58 -13.46 -37.09
C ASP A 523 13.65 -12.62 -37.98
N ASN A 524 12.45 -12.31 -37.50
CA ASN A 524 11.48 -11.45 -38.16
C ASN A 524 11.77 -9.94 -38.05
N ILE A 525 12.82 -9.51 -37.34
CA ILE A 525 13.21 -8.09 -37.27
C ILE A 525 13.83 -7.71 -38.63
N ILE A 526 13.29 -6.71 -39.30
CA ILE A 526 13.81 -6.22 -40.57
C ILE A 526 14.91 -5.17 -40.38
N ASN A 527 15.75 -4.96 -41.39
CA ASN A 527 16.79 -3.94 -41.35
C ASN A 527 16.22 -2.53 -41.13
N GLY A 528 16.78 -1.80 -40.17
CA GLY A 528 16.31 -0.47 -39.77
C GLY A 528 15.16 -0.48 -38.78
N GLU A 529 14.82 -1.65 -38.23
CA GLU A 529 13.77 -1.81 -37.23
C GLU A 529 14.35 -2.08 -35.85
N VAL A 530 13.76 -1.40 -34.85
CA VAL A 530 13.94 -1.71 -33.42
C VAL A 530 12.68 -2.40 -32.93
N LYS A 531 12.82 -3.63 -32.47
CA LYS A 531 11.75 -4.40 -31.81
C LYS A 531 11.96 -4.36 -30.31
N TYR A 532 10.95 -3.90 -29.59
CA TYR A 532 10.92 -3.86 -28.14
C TYR A 532 10.20 -5.11 -27.65
N PHE A 533 10.93 -5.95 -26.94
CA PHE A 533 10.37 -7.08 -26.20
C PHE A 533 9.99 -6.61 -24.81
N VAL A 534 8.79 -6.94 -24.39
CA VAL A 534 8.23 -6.48 -23.12
C VAL A 534 7.62 -7.68 -22.40
N TRP A 535 8.03 -7.91 -21.15
CA TRP A 535 7.46 -8.97 -20.33
C TRP A 535 7.31 -8.53 -18.87
N ALA A 536 6.34 -9.12 -18.19
CA ALA A 536 6.12 -8.88 -16.77
C ALA A 536 7.15 -9.63 -15.93
N ASP A 537 7.61 -8.98 -14.87
CA ASP A 537 8.51 -9.56 -13.87
C ASP A 537 7.77 -9.68 -12.53
N PRO A 538 7.33 -10.90 -12.16
CA PRO A 538 6.60 -11.15 -10.93
C PRO A 538 7.44 -10.96 -9.67
N ASP A 539 8.74 -11.19 -9.75
CA ASP A 539 9.66 -11.14 -8.61
C ASP A 539 9.85 -9.71 -8.11
N TYR A 540 9.89 -8.75 -9.06
CA TYR A 540 10.10 -7.34 -8.76
C TYR A 540 8.85 -6.47 -8.93
N TRP A 541 7.72 -7.07 -9.32
CA TRP A 541 6.44 -6.40 -9.52
C TRP A 541 6.52 -5.24 -10.51
N GLY A 542 6.90 -5.58 -11.72
CA GLY A 542 7.06 -4.62 -12.80
C GLY A 542 7.10 -5.29 -14.16
N PHE A 543 7.67 -4.61 -15.12
CA PHE A 543 7.91 -5.15 -16.44
C PHE A 543 9.30 -4.76 -16.96
N VAL A 544 9.83 -5.58 -17.82
CA VAL A 544 11.13 -5.37 -18.47
C VAL A 544 10.89 -4.98 -19.90
N VAL A 545 11.71 -4.07 -20.41
CA VAL A 545 11.73 -3.66 -21.81
C VAL A 545 13.14 -3.89 -22.36
N LEU A 546 13.23 -4.72 -23.38
CA LEU A 546 14.49 -5.03 -24.07
C LEU A 546 14.41 -4.63 -25.55
N PRO A 547 15.15 -3.60 -26.00
CA PRO A 547 15.19 -3.22 -27.40
C PRO A 547 16.22 -4.04 -28.19
N ILE A 548 15.81 -4.61 -29.31
CA ILE A 548 16.70 -5.32 -30.26
C ILE A 548 16.55 -4.66 -31.62
N LEU A 549 17.68 -4.29 -32.21
CA LEU A 549 17.81 -3.62 -33.50
C LEU A 549 18.43 -4.57 -34.51
N ARG A 550 17.92 -4.56 -35.76
CA ARG A 550 18.67 -5.12 -36.92
C ARG A 550 19.13 -3.97 -37.80
N GLU A 551 20.44 -3.87 -37.99
CA GLU A 551 21.05 -2.88 -38.86
C GLU A 551 22.16 -3.53 -39.68
N LYS A 552 22.10 -3.38 -41.01
CA LYS A 552 23.06 -3.99 -41.97
C LYS A 552 23.21 -5.50 -41.73
N ASP A 553 22.10 -6.19 -41.57
CA ASP A 553 21.98 -7.62 -41.28
C ASP A 553 22.64 -8.09 -39.97
N GLN A 554 23.07 -7.17 -39.12
CA GLN A 554 23.58 -7.44 -37.79
C GLN A 554 22.53 -7.16 -36.73
N LEU A 555 22.40 -8.09 -35.78
CA LEU A 555 21.62 -7.88 -34.57
C LEU A 555 22.43 -7.07 -33.58
N LYS A 556 21.76 -6.11 -32.94
CA LYS A 556 22.31 -5.30 -31.87
C LYS A 556 21.27 -5.21 -30.74
N MET A 557 21.71 -5.35 -29.52
CA MET A 557 20.87 -5.28 -28.33
C MET A 557 21.14 -3.98 -27.56
N GLY A 558 20.09 -3.28 -27.17
CA GLY A 558 20.19 -2.13 -26.30
C GLY A 558 20.18 -2.53 -24.82
N GLU A 559 20.16 -1.54 -23.94
CA GLU A 559 20.13 -1.76 -22.51
C GLU A 559 18.73 -2.23 -22.07
N GLU A 560 18.71 -3.26 -21.24
CA GLU A 560 17.52 -3.77 -20.57
C GLU A 560 17.04 -2.76 -19.52
N GLN A 561 15.76 -2.42 -19.53
CA GLN A 561 15.15 -1.48 -18.59
C GLN A 561 14.05 -2.18 -17.79
N PHE A 562 14.19 -2.23 -16.47
CA PHE A 562 13.11 -2.62 -15.58
C PHE A 562 12.29 -1.40 -15.18
N ILE A 563 10.97 -1.53 -15.25
CA ILE A 563 10.01 -0.48 -14.90
C ILE A 563 9.00 -1.05 -13.92
N PRO A 564 8.89 -0.52 -12.69
CA PRO A 564 7.91 -1.00 -11.73
C PRO A 564 6.49 -0.64 -12.16
N PHE A 565 5.53 -1.51 -11.91
CA PHE A 565 4.09 -1.24 -12.13
C PHE A 565 3.58 -0.12 -11.23
N GLU A 566 4.20 0.09 -10.08
CA GLU A 566 3.84 1.13 -9.11
C GLU A 566 5.11 1.92 -8.77
N ASN A 567 5.05 3.24 -8.88
CA ASN A 567 6.17 4.12 -8.55
C ASN A 567 5.68 5.43 -7.94
N ASP A 568 6.58 6.16 -7.29
CA ASP A 568 6.27 7.42 -6.58
C ASP A 568 5.84 8.56 -7.52
N HIS A 569 6.04 8.43 -8.85
CA HIS A 569 5.66 9.49 -9.80
C HIS A 569 4.14 9.60 -10.01
N TRP A 570 3.43 8.50 -9.98
CA TRP A 570 1.97 8.49 -10.14
C TRP A 570 1.22 8.03 -8.88
N VAL A 571 1.94 7.51 -7.92
CA VAL A 571 1.42 7.16 -6.60
C VAL A 571 1.97 8.14 -5.58
N THR A 572 1.24 9.23 -5.35
CA THR A 572 1.61 10.20 -4.33
C THR A 572 1.29 9.69 -2.94
N ASN A 573 2.30 9.71 -2.07
CA ASN A 573 2.09 9.45 -0.64
C ASN A 573 1.41 10.67 0.00
N TYR A 574 0.53 10.44 0.98
CA TYR A 574 -0.08 11.53 1.75
C TYR A 574 0.96 12.32 2.55
N PHE A 575 2.04 11.67 2.93
CA PHE A 575 3.11 12.28 3.72
C PHE A 575 4.12 13.08 2.89
N ASP A 576 4.01 13.09 1.58
CA ASP A 576 4.88 13.88 0.69
C ASP A 576 4.54 15.38 0.67
N GLY A 577 3.38 15.76 1.23
CA GLY A 577 2.94 17.15 1.26
C GLY A 577 2.48 17.72 -0.07
N MET A 578 2.24 16.86 -1.06
CA MET A 578 1.75 17.25 -2.39
C MET A 578 0.22 17.33 -2.46
N ARG A 579 -0.48 16.57 -1.61
CA ARG A 579 -1.95 16.48 -1.55
C ARG A 579 -2.53 17.31 -0.44
#